data_c6b50cdbee70b7255c0fd9624bd9eb00
#
_entry.id   c6b50cdbee70b7255c0fd9624bd9eb00
#
_cell.length_a   1.000
_cell.length_b   1.000
_cell.length_c   1.000
_cell.angle_alpha   90.00
_cell.angle_beta   90.00
_cell.angle_gamma   90.00
#
_symmetry.space_group_name_H-M   'P 1'
#
loop_
_entity.id
_entity.type
_entity.pdbx_description
1 polymer ?
#
loop_
_entity_poly.entity_id
_entity_poly.type
_entity_poly.pdbx_seq_one_letter_code
_entity_poly.pdbx_strand_id
1 'polypeptide(L)'
;MTSPFKIREAVETDAAFVKSAWRGTFRTAGVGVEGSEPEHYHREMQRLFDRILPNATVRIACDPDDPDSLIGFAVVSGDELRYAYVKQDFRKLGVVPAMLEGLDIRRFTFKTLPGERRMRPKSRGWVFTPRFTI
;
A
#
# COMPACT_ATOMS: atom_id res chain seq x y z
N MET A 1 -17.79 -6.74 20.71
CA MET A 1 -17.56 -5.52 19.89
C MET A 1 -17.18 -5.91 18.49
N THR A 2 -17.87 -5.35 17.51
CA THR A 2 -17.56 -5.58 16.12
C THR A 2 -16.39 -4.69 15.70
N SER A 3 -15.40 -5.27 15.03
CA SER A 3 -14.31 -4.50 14.45
C SER A 3 -14.84 -3.57 13.36
N PRO A 4 -14.30 -2.35 13.22
CA PRO A 4 -14.70 -1.45 12.13
C PRO A 4 -14.24 -1.92 10.75
N PHE A 5 -13.40 -2.94 10.68
CA PHE A 5 -12.89 -3.48 9.43
C PHE A 5 -12.55 -4.96 9.59
N LYS A 6 -12.42 -5.65 8.46
CA LYS A 6 -11.84 -6.99 8.43
C LYS A 6 -10.79 -7.08 7.34
N ILE A 7 -9.88 -8.04 7.47
CA ILE A 7 -8.80 -8.26 6.51
C ILE A 7 -9.09 -9.50 5.68
N ARG A 8 -8.85 -9.40 4.38
CA ARG A 8 -8.97 -10.54 3.46
C ARG A 8 -7.88 -10.47 2.40
N GLU A 9 -7.66 -11.57 1.70
CA GLU A 9 -6.79 -11.56 0.53
C GLU A 9 -7.48 -10.84 -0.62
N ALA A 10 -6.69 -10.18 -1.47
CA ALA A 10 -7.23 -9.51 -2.65
C ALA A 10 -7.72 -10.53 -3.68
N VAL A 11 -8.77 -10.15 -4.39
CA VAL A 11 -9.25 -10.88 -5.54
C VAL A 11 -9.07 -10.01 -6.79
N GLU A 12 -9.26 -10.59 -7.97
CA GLU A 12 -8.98 -9.92 -9.24
C GLU A 12 -9.70 -8.58 -9.38
N THR A 13 -10.94 -8.51 -8.91
CA THR A 13 -11.74 -7.28 -9.00
C THR A 13 -11.21 -6.13 -8.13
N ASP A 14 -10.33 -6.40 -7.19
CA ASP A 14 -9.73 -5.35 -6.35
C ASP A 14 -8.61 -4.60 -7.07
N ALA A 15 -8.08 -5.12 -8.16
CA ALA A 15 -6.90 -4.56 -8.82
C ALA A 15 -7.08 -3.12 -9.25
N ALA A 16 -8.26 -2.76 -9.76
CA ALA A 16 -8.53 -1.39 -10.21
C ALA A 16 -8.44 -0.41 -9.05
N PHE A 17 -9.00 -0.76 -7.89
CA PHE A 17 -8.92 0.09 -6.70
C PHE A 17 -7.47 0.24 -6.23
N VAL A 18 -6.74 -0.86 -6.14
CA VAL A 18 -5.34 -0.86 -5.68
C VAL A 18 -4.49 0.04 -6.57
N LYS A 19 -4.58 -0.13 -7.89
CA LYS A 19 -3.79 0.67 -8.83
C LYS A 19 -4.16 2.14 -8.78
N SER A 20 -5.45 2.46 -8.75
CA SER A 20 -5.94 3.83 -8.73
C SER A 20 -5.53 4.55 -7.45
N ALA A 21 -5.73 3.93 -6.30
CA ALA A 21 -5.38 4.53 -5.01
C ALA A 21 -3.87 4.68 -4.85
N TRP A 22 -3.10 3.68 -5.24
CA TRP A 22 -1.64 3.74 -5.18
C TRP A 22 -1.11 4.87 -6.07
N ARG A 23 -1.50 4.87 -7.34
CA ARG A 23 -1.06 5.88 -8.30
C ARG A 23 -1.42 7.29 -7.84
N GLY A 24 -2.65 7.48 -7.39
CA GLY A 24 -3.14 8.80 -6.96
C GLY A 24 -2.47 9.30 -5.69
N THR A 25 -2.39 8.46 -4.66
CA THR A 25 -1.83 8.90 -3.37
C THR A 25 -0.32 9.04 -3.41
N PHE A 26 0.39 8.17 -4.13
CA PHE A 26 1.84 8.28 -4.22
C PHE A 26 2.27 9.53 -4.99
N ARG A 27 1.50 9.96 -5.98
CA ARG A 27 1.81 11.18 -6.71
C ARG A 27 1.82 12.42 -5.81
N THR A 28 0.92 12.48 -4.84
CA THR A 28 0.77 13.66 -3.98
C THR A 28 1.56 13.56 -2.68
N ALA A 29 1.75 12.37 -2.16
CA ALA A 29 2.38 12.15 -0.85
C ALA A 29 3.73 11.42 -0.92
N GLY A 30 4.10 10.90 -2.09
CA GLY A 30 5.33 10.13 -2.25
C GLY A 30 6.57 11.01 -2.26
N VAL A 31 7.66 10.44 -1.77
CA VAL A 31 8.97 11.08 -1.78
C VAL A 31 9.72 10.62 -3.04
N GLY A 32 10.25 11.57 -3.80
CA GLY A 32 11.02 11.28 -5.00
C GLY A 32 10.25 11.37 -6.31
N VAL A 33 8.96 11.73 -6.26
CA VAL A 33 8.13 11.85 -7.47
C VAL A 33 7.57 13.25 -7.68
N GLU A 34 7.97 14.19 -6.83
CA GLU A 34 7.51 15.57 -6.90
C GLU A 34 7.95 16.20 -8.23
N GLY A 35 7.00 16.84 -8.91
CA GLY A 35 7.29 17.50 -10.18
C GLY A 35 7.43 16.59 -11.37
N SER A 36 7.15 15.30 -11.24
CA SER A 36 7.17 14.37 -12.38
C SER A 36 6.15 14.78 -13.43
N GLU A 37 6.54 14.66 -14.71
CA GLU A 37 5.60 14.85 -15.81
C GLU A 37 4.46 13.82 -15.72
N PRO A 38 3.18 14.23 -15.86
CA PRO A 38 2.05 13.32 -15.67
C PRO A 38 2.09 12.06 -16.53
N GLU A 39 2.38 12.18 -17.82
CA GLU A 39 2.41 11.01 -18.71
C GLU A 39 3.54 10.06 -18.36
N HIS A 40 4.70 10.60 -18.03
CA HIS A 40 5.84 9.80 -17.60
C HIS A 40 5.51 9.05 -16.31
N TYR A 41 4.94 9.74 -15.33
CA TYR A 41 4.54 9.16 -14.06
C TYR A 41 3.55 8.01 -14.25
N HIS A 42 2.50 8.23 -15.02
CA HIS A 42 1.47 7.20 -15.27
C HIS A 42 2.06 5.97 -15.96
N ARG A 43 2.93 6.19 -16.95
CA ARG A 43 3.57 5.11 -17.68
C ARG A 43 4.48 4.27 -16.79
N GLU A 44 5.28 4.93 -15.95
CA GLU A 44 6.18 4.24 -15.03
C GLU A 44 5.41 3.49 -13.95
N MET A 45 4.33 4.07 -13.43
CA MET A 45 3.49 3.39 -12.45
C MET A 45 2.81 2.16 -13.05
N GLN A 46 2.36 2.23 -14.30
CA GLN A 46 1.75 1.05 -14.94
C GLN A 46 2.77 -0.08 -15.09
N ARG A 47 4.00 0.25 -15.48
CA ARG A 47 5.08 -0.75 -15.55
C ARG A 47 5.35 -1.38 -14.18
N LEU A 48 5.36 -0.57 -13.15
CA LEU A 48 5.55 -1.04 -11.78
C LEU A 48 4.45 -2.03 -11.39
N PHE A 49 3.20 -1.69 -11.63
CA PHE A 49 2.08 -2.56 -11.32
C PHE A 49 2.17 -3.88 -12.07
N ASP A 50 2.49 -3.84 -13.35
CA ASP A 50 2.60 -5.03 -14.18
C ASP A 50 3.71 -5.96 -13.70
N ARG A 51 4.75 -5.41 -13.10
CA ARG A 51 5.88 -6.18 -12.57
C ARG A 51 5.61 -6.74 -11.18
N ILE A 52 5.02 -5.94 -10.30
CA ILE A 52 4.88 -6.29 -8.88
C ILE A 52 3.62 -7.10 -8.60
N LEU A 53 2.46 -6.64 -9.06
CA LEU A 53 1.19 -7.19 -8.61
C LEU A 53 0.98 -8.68 -8.92
N PRO A 54 1.41 -9.22 -10.07
CA PRO A 54 1.18 -10.63 -10.34
C PRO A 54 1.82 -11.60 -9.33
N ASN A 55 2.89 -11.17 -8.66
CA ASN A 55 3.63 -12.03 -7.73
C ASN A 55 3.61 -11.51 -6.29
N ALA A 56 2.79 -10.52 -6.01
CA ALA A 56 2.73 -9.92 -4.70
C ALA A 56 1.62 -10.54 -3.84
N THR A 57 1.82 -10.47 -2.52
CA THR A 57 0.74 -10.69 -1.57
C THR A 57 0.03 -9.36 -1.39
N VAL A 58 -1.26 -9.33 -1.68
CA VAL A 58 -2.07 -8.12 -1.53
C VAL A 58 -3.17 -8.40 -0.50
N ARG A 59 -3.12 -7.66 0.60
CA ARG A 59 -4.12 -7.74 1.66
C ARG A 59 -5.07 -6.56 1.55
N ILE A 60 -6.35 -6.84 1.71
CA ILE A 60 -7.41 -5.83 1.63
C ILE A 60 -8.04 -5.69 3.00
N ALA A 61 -8.23 -4.44 3.42
CA ALA A 61 -9.11 -4.11 4.54
C ALA A 61 -10.45 -3.67 3.96
N CYS A 62 -11.52 -4.22 4.45
CA CYS A 62 -12.86 -3.93 3.95
C CYS A 62 -13.87 -3.83 5.10
N ASP A 63 -15.07 -3.36 4.79
CA ASP A 63 -16.17 -3.33 5.75
C ASP A 63 -16.50 -4.77 6.20
N PRO A 64 -16.72 -5.02 7.49
CA PRO A 64 -17.01 -6.37 7.97
C PRO A 64 -18.27 -7.00 7.36
N ASP A 65 -19.23 -6.17 6.99
CA ASP A 65 -20.51 -6.63 6.44
C ASP A 65 -20.57 -6.54 4.92
N ASP A 66 -19.61 -5.87 4.29
CA ASP A 66 -19.59 -5.71 2.83
C ASP A 66 -18.14 -5.81 2.32
N PRO A 67 -17.74 -6.97 1.81
CA PRO A 67 -16.36 -7.18 1.35
C PRO A 67 -15.99 -6.32 0.13
N ASP A 68 -16.96 -5.76 -0.59
CA ASP A 68 -16.71 -4.88 -1.73
C ASP A 68 -16.53 -3.43 -1.31
N SER A 69 -16.81 -3.09 -0.05
CA SER A 69 -16.57 -1.76 0.50
C SER A 69 -15.14 -1.70 1.01
N LEU A 70 -14.22 -1.22 0.17
CA LEU A 70 -12.79 -1.26 0.44
C LEU A 70 -12.34 -0.08 1.29
N ILE A 71 -11.55 -0.37 2.32
CA ILE A 71 -11.03 0.61 3.29
C ILE A 71 -9.56 0.90 3.03
N GLY A 72 -8.81 -0.11 2.59
CA GLY A 72 -7.38 0.04 2.35
C GLY A 72 -6.77 -1.22 1.76
N PHE A 73 -5.48 -1.13 1.48
CA PHE A 73 -4.73 -2.29 0.98
C PHE A 73 -3.26 -2.21 1.38
N ALA A 74 -2.59 -3.36 1.35
CA ALA A 74 -1.15 -3.44 1.48
C ALA A 74 -0.61 -4.41 0.44
N VAL A 75 0.48 -4.04 -0.21
CA VAL A 75 1.16 -4.84 -1.23
C VAL A 75 2.53 -5.23 -0.72
N VAL A 76 2.78 -6.54 -0.63
CA VAL A 76 4.01 -7.08 -0.07
C VAL A 76 4.63 -8.07 -1.05
N SER A 77 5.94 -7.95 -1.26
CA SER A 77 6.72 -8.89 -2.06
C SER A 77 7.85 -9.43 -1.19
N GLY A 78 7.76 -10.70 -0.78
CA GLY A 78 8.73 -11.28 0.13
C GLY A 78 8.75 -10.54 1.47
N ASP A 79 9.90 -9.96 1.83
CA ASP A 79 10.05 -9.17 3.06
C ASP A 79 9.90 -7.66 2.84
N GLU A 80 9.47 -7.27 1.63
CA GLU A 80 9.37 -5.87 1.25
C GLU A 80 7.93 -5.37 1.23
N LEU A 81 7.63 -4.35 2.03
CA LEU A 81 6.38 -3.62 1.92
C LEU A 81 6.50 -2.68 0.71
N ARG A 82 5.72 -2.96 -0.31
CA ARG A 82 5.74 -2.15 -1.53
C ARG A 82 4.91 -0.90 -1.37
N TYR A 83 3.69 -1.03 -0.86
CA TYR A 83 2.83 0.11 -0.61
C TYR A 83 1.71 -0.27 0.35
N ALA A 84 1.24 0.72 1.10
CA ALA A 84 0.07 0.56 1.96
C ALA A 84 -0.75 1.85 1.89
N TYR A 85 -2.06 1.69 1.86
CA TYR A 85 -3.00 2.80 1.80
C TYR A 85 -4.21 2.49 2.67
N VAL A 86 -4.68 3.50 3.40
CA VAL A 86 -5.90 3.42 4.21
C VAL A 86 -6.68 4.71 4.00
N LYS A 87 -7.97 4.59 3.74
CA LYS A 87 -8.86 5.76 3.64
C LYS A 87 -8.80 6.60 4.90
N GLN A 88 -8.89 7.91 4.75
CA GLN A 88 -8.65 8.87 5.83
C GLN A 88 -9.46 8.58 7.09
N ASP A 89 -10.74 8.26 6.95
CA ASP A 89 -11.63 8.03 8.09
C ASP A 89 -11.28 6.78 8.90
N PHE A 90 -10.44 5.90 8.35
CA PHE A 90 -10.05 4.65 9.00
C PHE A 90 -8.60 4.64 9.47
N ARG A 91 -7.91 5.76 9.32
CA ARG A 91 -6.53 5.90 9.80
C ARG A 91 -6.51 5.94 11.33
N LYS A 92 -5.40 5.52 11.93
CA LYS A 92 -5.22 5.43 13.39
C LYS A 92 -6.04 4.34 14.08
N LEU A 93 -6.64 3.43 13.31
CA LEU A 93 -7.41 2.31 13.84
C LEU A 93 -6.63 0.98 13.80
N GLY A 94 -5.35 1.03 13.43
CA GLY A 94 -4.53 -0.18 13.36
C GLY A 94 -4.74 -1.01 12.09
N VAL A 95 -5.22 -0.40 11.01
CA VAL A 95 -5.53 -1.13 9.77
C VAL A 95 -4.27 -1.67 9.12
N VAL A 96 -3.20 -0.86 8.96
CA VAL A 96 -1.98 -1.33 8.31
C VAL A 96 -1.32 -2.45 9.11
N PRO A 97 -1.10 -2.32 10.42
CA PRO A 97 -0.57 -3.45 11.20
C PRO A 97 -1.41 -4.71 11.06
N ALA A 98 -2.74 -4.59 11.02
CA ALA A 98 -3.62 -5.75 10.84
C ALA A 98 -3.43 -6.40 9.47
N MET A 99 -3.24 -5.61 8.41
CA MET A 99 -2.98 -6.15 7.08
C MET A 99 -1.63 -6.86 6.98
N LEU A 100 -0.66 -6.44 7.77
CA LEU A 100 0.69 -7.02 7.76
C LEU A 100 0.87 -8.15 8.77
N GLU A 101 -0.16 -8.51 9.52
CA GLU A 101 -0.07 -9.55 10.53
C GLU A 101 0.37 -10.88 9.92
N GLY A 102 1.35 -11.52 10.54
CA GLY A 102 1.90 -12.78 10.07
C GLY A 102 2.94 -12.64 8.97
N LEU A 103 3.21 -11.43 8.50
CA LEU A 103 4.23 -11.17 7.49
C LEU A 103 5.48 -10.61 8.15
N ASP A 104 6.65 -11.12 7.73
CA ASP A 104 7.94 -10.67 8.26
C ASP A 104 8.47 -9.56 7.35
N ILE A 105 8.07 -8.33 7.62
CA ILE A 105 8.50 -7.17 6.85
C ILE A 105 9.83 -6.66 7.38
N ARG A 106 10.81 -6.51 6.50
CA ARG A 106 12.15 -6.00 6.84
C ARG A 106 12.52 -4.75 6.06
N ARG A 107 11.87 -4.51 4.92
CA ARG A 107 12.17 -3.39 4.02
C ARG A 107 10.89 -2.73 3.55
N PHE A 108 11.01 -1.47 3.15
CA PHE A 108 9.94 -0.79 2.43
C PHE A 108 10.55 -0.06 1.23
N THR A 109 9.83 -0.03 0.12
CA THR A 109 10.36 0.44 -1.15
C THR A 109 9.78 1.75 -1.63
N PHE A 110 8.64 2.16 -1.08
CA PHE A 110 8.01 3.44 -1.38
C PHE A 110 7.85 4.22 -0.10
N LYS A 111 8.35 5.46 -0.11
CA LYS A 111 8.34 6.32 1.06
C LYS A 111 7.31 7.42 0.87
N THR A 112 6.41 7.56 1.83
CA THR A 112 5.43 8.64 1.87
C THR A 112 5.54 9.35 3.21
N LEU A 113 5.24 10.64 3.24
CA LEU A 113 5.28 11.40 4.50
C LEU A 113 4.27 10.86 5.53
N PRO A 114 3.01 10.56 5.16
CA PRO A 114 2.09 9.94 6.10
C PRO A 114 2.57 8.58 6.60
N GLY A 115 3.16 7.77 5.73
CA GLY A 115 3.72 6.47 6.12
C GLY A 115 4.85 6.59 7.12
N GLU A 116 5.75 7.54 6.92
CA GLU A 116 6.84 7.81 7.85
C GLU A 116 6.33 8.19 9.24
N ARG A 117 5.31 9.03 9.31
CA ARG A 117 4.75 9.49 10.57
C ARG A 117 3.96 8.43 11.32
N ARG A 118 3.20 7.61 10.61
CA ARG A 118 2.24 6.67 11.22
C ARG A 118 2.83 5.30 11.49
N MET A 119 3.57 4.76 10.52
CA MET A 119 4.14 3.42 10.65
C MET A 119 5.47 3.40 11.37
N ARG A 120 6.18 4.54 11.39
CA ARG A 120 7.49 4.65 12.02
C ARG A 120 8.42 3.50 11.62
N PRO A 121 8.74 3.38 10.32
CA PRO A 121 9.49 2.21 9.82
C PRO A 121 10.81 1.98 10.56
N LYS A 122 11.52 3.05 10.90
CA LYS A 122 12.79 2.95 11.63
C LYS A 122 12.61 2.31 13.00
N SER A 123 11.53 2.65 13.71
CA SER A 123 11.23 2.06 15.01
C SER A 123 10.88 0.58 14.91
N ARG A 124 10.40 0.13 13.74
CA ARG A 124 10.09 -1.27 13.47
C ARG A 124 11.30 -2.04 12.94
N GLY A 125 12.43 -1.39 12.76
CA GLY A 125 13.63 -2.02 12.22
C GLY A 125 13.60 -2.19 10.70
N TRP A 126 12.69 -1.52 10.00
CA TRP A 126 12.60 -1.61 8.55
C TRP A 126 13.63 -0.72 7.87
N VAL A 127 14.20 -1.19 6.78
CA VAL A 127 15.18 -0.46 5.98
C VAL A 127 14.52 0.06 4.70
N PHE A 128 14.73 1.34 4.39
CA PHE A 128 14.26 1.92 3.14
C PHE A 128 15.17 1.44 2.00
N THR A 129 14.57 0.73 1.06
CA THR A 129 15.28 0.20 -0.10
C THR A 129 14.54 0.68 -1.35
N PRO A 130 14.82 1.90 -1.84
CA PRO A 130 14.07 2.49 -2.95
C PRO A 130 14.22 1.67 -4.23
N ARG A 131 13.11 1.51 -4.95
CA ARG A 131 13.08 0.82 -6.24
C ARG A 131 12.34 1.69 -7.24
N PHE A 132 13.05 2.72 -7.69
CA PHE A 132 12.50 3.68 -8.64
C PHE A 132 12.62 3.21 -10.09
N THR A 133 13.55 2.34 -10.36
CA THR A 133 13.69 1.74 -11.68
C THR A 133 12.85 0.49 -11.76
N ILE A 134 12.01 0.51 -12.72
CA ILE A 134 11.05 -0.55 -12.96
C ILE A 134 11.57 -1.44 -14.06
#